data_1098bd10caf0e5dbba59bc6875e10a3c
#
_entry.id   1098bd10caf0e5dbba59bc6875e10a3c
#
_cell.length_a   1.000
_cell.length_b   1.000
_cell.length_c   1.000
_cell.angle_alpha   90.00
_cell.angle_beta   90.00
_cell.angle_gamma   90.00
#
_symmetry.space_group_name_H-M   'P 1'
#
loop_
_entity.id
_entity.type
_entity.pdbx_description
1 polymer ?
#
loop_
_entity_poly.entity_id
_entity_poly.type
_entity_poly.pdbx_seq_one_letter_code
_entity_poly.pdbx_strand_id
1 'polypeptide(L)'
;LGLKLKYYDEDIDRRRQIATIYHTHLNSIEKILLPPAPDTDINHFDVFQNYEIEAQDRDELREFLSQAGIGTILQWGGYMLHQYEELNLNSDLKYTEEMSKKFMLLPLHAMLKDEDVVYICKKINEFYNSKNN
;
A
#
# COMPACT_ATOMS: atom_id res chain seq x y z
N LEU A 1 0.50 12.05 -25.03
CA LEU A 1 -0.66 11.74 -24.18
C LEU A 1 -1.59 10.72 -24.84
N GLY A 2 -2.02 10.92 -26.11
CA GLY A 2 -2.97 10.02 -26.80
C GLY A 2 -2.52 8.57 -26.90
N LEU A 3 -1.21 8.29 -27.07
CA LEU A 3 -0.70 6.93 -27.09
C LEU A 3 -0.87 6.20 -25.75
N LYS A 4 -0.65 6.89 -24.63
CA LYS A 4 -0.84 6.31 -23.30
C LYS A 4 -2.32 6.05 -22.99
N LEU A 5 -3.21 6.93 -23.41
CA LEU A 5 -4.65 6.75 -23.21
C LEU A 5 -5.19 5.52 -23.95
N LYS A 6 -4.58 5.12 -25.07
CA LYS A 6 -5.00 3.94 -25.81
C LYS A 6 -4.86 2.62 -25.01
N TYR A 7 -3.91 2.57 -24.09
CA TYR A 7 -3.61 1.37 -23.28
C TYR A 7 -4.01 1.56 -21.79
N TYR A 8 -4.76 2.62 -21.50
CA TYR A 8 -5.06 3.00 -20.12
C TYR A 8 -5.97 1.98 -19.42
N ASP A 9 -6.94 1.44 -20.12
CA ASP A 9 -7.84 0.43 -19.60
C ASP A 9 -7.10 -0.87 -19.25
N GLU A 10 -6.15 -1.29 -20.10
CA GLU A 10 -5.29 -2.46 -19.84
C GLU A 10 -4.42 -2.25 -18.59
N ASP A 11 -3.88 -1.05 -18.41
CA ASP A 11 -3.10 -0.67 -17.21
C ASP A 11 -3.98 -0.70 -15.93
N ILE A 12 -5.22 -0.22 -16.00
CA ILE A 12 -6.17 -0.28 -14.89
C ILE A 12 -6.52 -1.73 -14.55
N ASP A 13 -6.87 -2.53 -15.53
CA ASP A 13 -7.20 -3.94 -15.34
C ASP A 13 -6.04 -4.69 -14.66
N ARG A 14 -4.82 -4.42 -15.12
CA ARG A 14 -3.63 -5.03 -14.51
C ARG A 14 -3.43 -4.60 -13.06
N ARG A 15 -3.61 -3.33 -12.73
CA ARG A 15 -3.51 -2.81 -11.36
C ARG A 15 -4.57 -3.45 -10.45
N ARG A 16 -5.79 -3.61 -10.93
CA ARG A 16 -6.88 -4.26 -10.21
C ARG A 16 -6.59 -5.74 -9.97
N GLN A 17 -6.00 -6.46 -10.93
CA GLN A 17 -5.53 -7.85 -10.75
C GLN A 17 -4.49 -7.93 -9.62
N ILE A 18 -3.49 -7.04 -9.61
CA ILE A 18 -2.47 -6.99 -8.55
C ILE A 18 -3.12 -6.71 -7.19
N ALA A 19 -4.06 -5.76 -7.12
CA ALA A 19 -4.80 -5.46 -5.89
C ALA A 19 -5.57 -6.68 -5.38
N THR A 20 -6.15 -7.48 -6.28
CA THR A 20 -6.83 -8.74 -5.94
C THR A 20 -5.87 -9.76 -5.34
N ILE A 21 -4.65 -9.88 -5.89
CA ILE A 21 -3.62 -10.79 -5.34
C ILE A 21 -3.23 -10.34 -3.94
N TYR A 22 -2.94 -9.06 -3.73
CA TYR A 22 -2.64 -8.52 -2.41
C TYR A 22 -3.76 -8.81 -1.42
N HIS A 23 -5.00 -8.49 -1.79
CA HIS A 23 -6.15 -8.71 -0.92
C HIS A 23 -6.29 -10.19 -0.55
N THR A 24 -6.20 -11.09 -1.54
CA THR A 24 -6.33 -12.54 -1.32
C THR A 24 -5.31 -13.09 -0.32
N HIS A 25 -4.08 -12.60 -0.38
CA HIS A 25 -2.98 -13.14 0.43
C HIS A 25 -2.76 -12.43 1.77
N LEU A 26 -3.29 -11.22 1.95
CA LEU A 26 -3.02 -10.40 3.13
C LEU A 26 -4.24 -10.15 4.02
N ASN A 27 -5.46 -10.42 3.55
CA ASN A 27 -6.71 -10.11 4.25
C ASN A 27 -6.90 -10.83 5.60
N SER A 28 -6.14 -11.88 5.85
CA SER A 28 -6.18 -12.63 7.11
C SER A 28 -5.21 -12.09 8.18
N ILE A 29 -4.39 -11.10 7.86
CA ILE A 29 -3.42 -10.52 8.80
C ILE A 29 -4.10 -9.39 9.59
N GLU A 30 -4.46 -9.64 10.84
CA GLU A 30 -5.17 -8.68 11.71
C GLU A 30 -4.41 -7.38 11.95
N LYS A 31 -3.07 -7.40 11.79
CA LYS A 31 -2.20 -6.23 11.98
C LYS A 31 -2.10 -5.33 10.75
N ILE A 32 -2.81 -5.65 9.67
CA ILE A 32 -2.85 -4.87 8.44
C ILE A 32 -4.30 -4.52 8.09
N LEU A 33 -4.54 -3.26 7.77
CA LEU A 33 -5.77 -2.84 7.12
C LEU A 33 -5.50 -2.61 5.63
N LEU A 34 -6.21 -3.33 4.78
CA LEU A 34 -6.13 -3.22 3.33
C LEU A 34 -7.19 -2.26 2.79
N PRO A 35 -6.96 -1.62 1.63
CA PRO A 35 -8.02 -0.95 0.90
C PRO A 35 -9.10 -1.98 0.49
N PRO A 36 -10.35 -1.53 0.23
CA PRO A 36 -11.40 -2.41 -0.27
C PRO A 36 -10.92 -3.19 -1.50
N ALA A 37 -11.26 -4.48 -1.54
CA ALA A 37 -10.92 -5.30 -2.71
C ALA A 37 -11.64 -4.80 -3.97
N PRO A 38 -11.07 -5.00 -5.17
CA PRO A 38 -11.78 -4.74 -6.41
C PRO A 38 -13.16 -5.41 -6.43
N ASP A 39 -14.15 -4.70 -6.96
CA ASP A 39 -15.52 -5.21 -7.19
C ASP A 39 -16.32 -5.60 -5.93
N THR A 40 -15.91 -5.15 -4.76
CA THR A 40 -16.67 -5.38 -3.51
C THR A 40 -17.89 -4.46 -3.38
N ASP A 41 -17.90 -3.33 -4.05
CA ASP A 41 -19.03 -2.40 -4.09
C ASP A 41 -19.27 -1.95 -5.54
N ILE A 42 -20.48 -2.17 -6.04
CA ILE A 42 -20.88 -1.81 -7.41
C ILE A 42 -20.85 -0.29 -7.67
N ASN A 43 -20.92 0.52 -6.62
CA ASN A 43 -20.89 1.97 -6.72
C ASN A 43 -19.48 2.56 -6.58
N HIS A 44 -18.47 1.71 -6.36
CA HIS A 44 -17.10 2.13 -6.14
C HIS A 44 -16.15 1.42 -7.11
N PHE A 45 -15.55 2.18 -8.01
CA PHE A 45 -14.54 1.70 -8.94
C PHE A 45 -13.21 2.37 -8.67
N ASP A 46 -12.27 1.62 -8.05
CA ASP A 46 -10.91 2.08 -7.83
C ASP A 46 -9.99 1.62 -8.97
N VAL A 47 -9.19 2.54 -9.48
CA VAL A 47 -8.15 2.29 -10.49
C VAL A 47 -6.82 1.83 -9.89
N PHE A 48 -6.70 1.85 -8.58
CA PHE A 48 -5.50 1.52 -7.81
C PHE A 48 -4.25 2.20 -8.37
N GLN A 49 -4.25 3.53 -8.38
CA GLN A 49 -3.04 4.28 -8.71
C GLN A 49 -1.90 3.91 -7.75
N ASN A 50 -2.21 3.75 -6.48
CA ASN A 50 -1.36 3.26 -5.41
C ASN A 50 -2.06 2.11 -4.69
N TYR A 51 -1.30 1.25 -4.02
CA TYR A 51 -1.83 0.27 -3.08
C TYR A 51 -1.33 0.65 -1.69
N GLU A 52 -2.12 1.44 -0.99
CA GLU A 52 -1.81 1.94 0.35
C GLU A 52 -2.43 1.02 1.40
N ILE A 53 -1.63 0.62 2.37
CA ILE A 53 -2.06 -0.18 3.52
C ILE A 53 -1.77 0.56 4.83
N GLU A 54 -2.54 0.25 5.87
CA GLU A 54 -2.15 0.55 7.25
C GLU A 54 -1.50 -0.70 7.84
N ALA A 55 -0.30 -0.56 8.37
CA ALA A 55 0.46 -1.66 8.92
C ALA A 55 0.89 -1.32 10.36
N GLN A 56 0.59 -2.19 11.31
CA GLN A 56 1.22 -2.12 12.63
C GLN A 56 2.72 -2.44 12.47
N ASP A 57 3.56 -1.77 13.27
CA ASP A 57 5.02 -1.88 13.19
C ASP A 57 5.57 -1.54 11.78
N ARG A 58 4.94 -0.57 11.10
CA ARG A 58 5.23 -0.18 9.73
C ARG A 58 6.72 0.00 9.43
N ASP A 59 7.46 0.68 10.28
CA ASP A 59 8.87 0.99 10.00
C ASP A 59 9.74 -0.27 10.08
N GLU A 60 9.45 -1.17 11.02
CA GLU A 60 10.13 -2.47 11.09
C GLU A 60 9.77 -3.37 9.90
N LEU A 61 8.50 -3.38 9.49
CA LEU A 61 8.06 -4.09 8.29
C LEU A 61 8.79 -3.55 7.05
N ARG A 62 8.91 -2.25 6.89
CA ARG A 62 9.62 -1.63 5.78
C ARG A 62 11.10 -2.03 5.74
N GLU A 63 11.76 -2.03 6.89
CA GLU A 63 13.16 -2.46 6.99
C GLU A 63 13.31 -3.94 6.59
N PHE A 64 12.43 -4.80 7.11
CA PHE A 64 12.41 -6.23 6.77
C PHE A 64 12.20 -6.46 5.27
N LEU A 65 11.25 -5.75 4.66
CA LEU A 65 10.98 -5.82 3.22
C LEU A 65 12.16 -5.29 2.40
N SER A 66 12.79 -4.20 2.83
CA SER A 66 13.99 -3.66 2.19
C SER A 66 15.14 -4.67 2.15
N GLN A 67 15.38 -5.38 3.26
CA GLN A 67 16.39 -6.45 3.33
C GLN A 67 16.06 -7.63 2.41
N ALA A 68 14.77 -7.84 2.10
CA ALA A 68 14.31 -8.83 1.13
C ALA A 68 14.31 -8.32 -0.32
N GLY A 69 14.82 -7.11 -0.58
CA GLY A 69 14.87 -6.49 -1.90
C GLY A 69 13.53 -5.88 -2.36
N ILE A 70 12.59 -5.66 -1.44
CA ILE A 70 11.26 -5.09 -1.72
C ILE A 70 11.25 -3.62 -1.34
N GLY A 71 11.14 -2.73 -2.34
CA GLY A 71 11.00 -1.28 -2.12
C GLY A 71 9.57 -0.91 -1.72
N THR A 72 9.43 -0.09 -0.68
CA THR A 72 8.16 0.49 -0.24
C THR A 72 8.26 2.01 -0.16
N ILE A 73 7.14 2.70 -0.27
CA ILE A 73 7.11 4.16 -0.31
C ILE A 73 6.26 4.68 0.85
N LEU A 74 6.72 5.75 1.49
CA LEU A 74 5.88 6.60 2.31
C LEU A 74 5.46 7.81 1.48
N GLN A 75 4.16 8.01 1.31
CA GLN A 75 3.67 9.21 0.63
C GLN A 75 4.17 10.46 1.36
N TRP A 76 4.58 11.44 0.59
CA TRP A 76 5.08 12.73 1.12
C TRP A 76 6.23 12.56 2.15
N GLY A 77 7.03 11.49 2.02
CA GLY A 77 8.10 11.18 2.97
C GLY A 77 7.61 10.75 4.36
N GLY A 78 6.33 10.44 4.51
CA GLY A 78 5.71 10.11 5.80
C GLY A 78 5.25 11.33 6.60
N TYR A 79 5.33 12.53 6.03
CA TYR A 79 4.86 13.76 6.67
C TYR A 79 3.43 14.09 6.30
N MET A 80 2.67 14.59 7.27
CA MET A 80 1.34 15.15 7.07
C MET A 80 1.43 16.65 6.85
N LEU A 81 0.42 17.24 6.17
CA LEU A 81 0.47 18.67 5.79
C LEU A 81 0.70 19.61 6.95
N HIS A 82 0.12 19.35 8.12
CA HIS A 82 0.28 20.18 9.32
C HIS A 82 1.68 20.10 9.96
N GLN A 83 2.50 19.15 9.55
CA GLN A 83 3.88 18.98 10.03
C GLN A 83 4.90 19.77 9.22
N TYR A 84 4.47 20.41 8.11
CA TYR A 84 5.31 21.34 7.35
C TYR A 84 5.22 22.74 7.96
N GLU A 85 6.26 23.17 8.68
CA GLU A 85 6.30 24.45 9.38
C GLU A 85 6.02 25.63 8.45
N GLU A 86 6.51 25.56 7.20
CA GLU A 86 6.36 26.60 6.18
C GLU A 86 4.90 26.84 5.79
N LEU A 87 4.01 25.88 6.00
CA LEU A 87 2.58 26.01 5.68
C LEU A 87 1.79 26.69 6.79
N ASN A 88 2.37 26.91 7.97
CA ASN A 88 1.71 27.54 9.14
C ASN A 88 0.36 26.90 9.52
N LEU A 89 0.20 25.60 9.26
CA LEU A 89 -1.02 24.84 9.59
C LEU A 89 -0.94 24.33 11.03
N ASN A 90 -0.98 25.24 12.00
CA ASN A 90 -0.90 24.90 13.43
C ASN A 90 -2.19 24.20 13.89
N SER A 91 -2.29 22.91 13.68
CA SER A 91 -3.45 22.09 14.06
C SER A 91 -3.00 20.87 14.86
N ASP A 92 -3.65 20.61 15.99
CA ASP A 92 -3.49 19.37 16.75
C ASP A 92 -4.36 18.28 16.11
N LEU A 93 -3.77 17.45 15.25
CA LEU A 93 -4.44 16.41 14.49
C LEU A 93 -3.98 15.02 14.94
N LYS A 94 -4.25 14.69 16.20
CA LYS A 94 -3.80 13.44 16.85
C LYS A 94 -4.09 12.18 16.05
N TYR A 95 -5.30 12.07 15.48
CA TYR A 95 -5.68 10.94 14.64
C TYR A 95 -4.80 10.86 13.37
N THR A 96 -4.60 11.99 12.69
CA THR A 96 -3.76 12.06 11.50
C THR A 96 -2.30 11.69 11.82
N GLU A 97 -1.79 12.15 12.95
CA GLU A 97 -0.44 11.81 13.41
C GLU A 97 -0.30 10.32 13.76
N GLU A 98 -1.31 9.72 14.36
CA GLU A 98 -1.33 8.29 14.63
C GLU A 98 -1.36 7.48 13.33
N MET A 99 -2.21 7.87 12.38
CA MET A 99 -2.33 7.22 11.09
C MET A 99 -1.06 7.37 10.24
N SER A 100 -0.38 8.52 10.29
CA SER A 100 0.87 8.76 9.56
C SER A 100 1.97 7.74 9.88
N LYS A 101 1.92 7.12 11.06
CA LYS A 101 2.88 6.09 11.49
C LYS A 101 2.56 4.69 10.94
N LYS A 102 1.40 4.51 10.35
CA LYS A 102 0.89 3.21 9.88
C LYS A 102 0.86 3.09 8.36
N PHE A 103 0.65 4.19 7.64
CA PHE A 103 0.52 4.17 6.18
C PHE A 103 1.82 3.84 5.47
N MET A 104 1.72 2.98 4.46
CA MET A 104 2.78 2.71 3.50
C MET A 104 2.21 2.19 2.18
N LEU A 105 2.94 2.43 1.09
CA LEU A 105 2.60 1.92 -0.23
C LEU A 105 3.38 0.64 -0.53
N LEU A 106 2.66 -0.39 -0.95
CA LEU A 106 3.25 -1.58 -1.55
C LEU A 106 3.51 -1.36 -3.05
N PRO A 107 4.46 -2.09 -3.64
CA PRO A 107 4.73 -2.01 -5.07
C PRO A 107 3.48 -2.28 -5.90
N LEU A 108 3.13 -1.36 -6.80
CA LEU A 108 2.04 -1.54 -7.74
C LEU A 108 2.30 -0.78 -9.02
N HIS A 109 2.51 -1.50 -10.12
CA HIS A 109 2.62 -0.98 -11.48
C HIS A 109 2.31 -2.08 -12.50
N ALA A 110 1.87 -1.71 -13.69
CA ALA A 110 1.40 -2.65 -14.70
C ALA A 110 2.42 -3.72 -15.14
N MET A 111 3.73 -3.45 -14.97
CA MET A 111 4.81 -4.39 -15.31
C MET A 111 5.18 -5.37 -14.19
N LEU A 112 4.57 -5.25 -12.99
CA LEU A 112 4.84 -6.13 -11.87
C LEU A 112 4.22 -7.51 -12.14
N LYS A 113 5.03 -8.57 -12.02
CA LYS A 113 4.56 -9.96 -12.27
C LYS A 113 3.81 -10.50 -11.05
N ASP A 114 2.91 -11.46 -11.29
CA ASP A 114 2.16 -12.12 -10.22
C ASP A 114 3.07 -12.80 -9.20
N GLU A 115 4.15 -13.41 -9.68
CA GLU A 115 5.16 -14.09 -8.83
C GLU A 115 5.83 -13.11 -7.88
N ASP A 116 6.12 -11.89 -8.33
CA ASP A 116 6.71 -10.84 -7.50
C ASP A 116 5.71 -10.36 -6.45
N VAL A 117 4.43 -10.20 -6.82
CA VAL A 117 3.37 -9.83 -5.87
C VAL A 117 3.18 -10.89 -4.80
N VAL A 118 3.14 -12.16 -5.20
CA VAL A 118 3.04 -13.29 -4.27
C VAL A 118 4.26 -13.35 -3.35
N TYR A 119 5.45 -13.09 -3.88
CA TYR A 119 6.68 -13.01 -3.07
C TYR A 119 6.59 -11.90 -2.01
N ILE A 120 6.11 -10.70 -2.38
CA ILE A 120 5.88 -9.60 -1.44
C ILE A 120 4.91 -10.04 -0.33
N CYS A 121 3.78 -10.63 -0.71
CA CYS A 121 2.79 -11.13 0.24
C CYS A 121 3.38 -12.16 1.21
N LYS A 122 4.19 -13.10 0.68
CA LYS A 122 4.88 -14.10 1.49
C LYS A 122 5.78 -13.45 2.52
N LYS A 123 6.58 -12.46 2.14
CA LYS A 123 7.47 -11.74 3.06
C LYS A 123 6.71 -10.99 4.14
N ILE A 124 5.59 -10.35 3.82
CA ILE A 124 4.73 -9.69 4.79
C ILE A 124 4.17 -10.71 5.81
N ASN A 125 3.69 -11.86 5.33
CA ASN A 125 3.22 -12.95 6.20
C ASN A 125 4.35 -13.49 7.10
N GLU A 126 5.56 -13.69 6.58
CA GLU A 126 6.72 -14.13 7.36
C GLU A 126 7.03 -13.14 8.49
N PHE A 127 6.99 -11.84 8.23
CA PHE A 127 7.24 -10.81 9.23
C PHE A 127 6.25 -10.90 10.39
N TYR A 128 4.95 -10.92 10.11
CA TYR A 128 3.95 -10.96 11.18
C TYR A 128 3.87 -12.30 11.90
N ASN A 129 4.12 -13.42 11.22
CA ASN A 129 4.17 -14.73 11.86
C ASN A 129 5.36 -14.84 12.82
N SER A 130 6.51 -14.24 12.51
CA SER A 130 7.68 -14.25 13.39
C SER A 130 7.48 -13.43 14.67
N LYS A 131 6.58 -12.45 14.68
CA LYS A 131 6.25 -11.62 15.83
C LYS A 131 5.15 -12.20 16.74
N ASN A 132 4.49 -13.25 16.29
CA ASN A 132 3.44 -13.92 17.08
C ASN A 132 3.98 -15.12 17.90
N ASN A 133 5.27 -15.43 17.75
CA ASN A 133 6.01 -16.43 18.52
C ASN A 133 6.89 -15.74 19.57
#